data_bda8229811131c4ecc89a3a80e1bb1ad
#
_entry.id   bda8229811131c4ecc89a3a80e1bb1ad
#
_cell.length_a   1.000
_cell.length_b   1.000
_cell.length_c   1.000
_cell.angle_alpha   90.00
_cell.angle_beta   90.00
_cell.angle_gamma   90.00
#
_symmetry.space_group_name_H-M   'P 1'
#
loop_
_entity.id
_entity.type
_entity.pdbx_description
1 polymer ?
#
loop_
_entity_poly.entity_id
_entity_poly.type
_entity_poly.pdbx_seq_one_letter_code
_entity_poly.pdbx_strand_id
1 'polypeptide(L)'
;NGAGKTTIFNLRTGVYQPTRGSVRVNGLDIKGMPVHKVNKLGIARTFQNIRLFTDMTVLDNVKVGLHNSMKCPFISSVLHLPGYFKAEKLANEKAMELLDFMGLAEHANEKAGRLPYGVQRRLEIVRALATNPSVILLDEPAAGMNPSETAELMHQIRRIRDTFHVAIFLIEHDM
;
A
#
# COMPACT_ATOMS: atom_id res chain seq x y z
N ASN A 1 -9.58 -23.07 -2.19
CA ASN A 1 -10.07 -21.95 -3.00
C ASN A 1 -11.59 -22.06 -3.07
N GLY A 2 -12.38 -21.05 -2.80
CA GLY A 2 -13.85 -21.10 -2.79
C GLY A 2 -14.52 -20.60 -1.50
N ALA A 3 -13.76 -20.40 -0.42
CA ALA A 3 -14.28 -19.93 0.87
C ALA A 3 -14.71 -18.43 0.88
N GLY A 4 -14.73 -17.75 -0.26
CA GLY A 4 -15.15 -16.33 -0.35
C GLY A 4 -14.19 -15.31 0.25
N LYS A 5 -12.96 -15.67 0.62
CA LYS A 5 -11.97 -14.76 1.25
C LYS A 5 -11.71 -13.53 0.37
N THR A 6 -11.33 -13.72 -0.89
CA THR A 6 -11.09 -12.65 -1.86
C THR A 6 -12.36 -11.83 -2.14
N THR A 7 -13.54 -12.48 -2.12
CA THR A 7 -14.82 -11.78 -2.27
C THR A 7 -15.06 -10.81 -1.11
N ILE A 8 -14.77 -11.20 0.13
CA ILE A 8 -14.87 -10.33 1.31
C ILE A 8 -13.89 -9.14 1.17
N PHE A 9 -12.66 -9.37 0.70
CA PHE A 9 -11.70 -8.29 0.43
C PHE A 9 -12.22 -7.32 -0.64
N ASN A 10 -12.78 -7.85 -1.74
CA ASN A 10 -13.35 -7.04 -2.81
C ASN A 10 -14.54 -6.18 -2.33
N LEU A 11 -15.39 -6.73 -1.45
CA LEU A 11 -16.49 -6.00 -0.83
C LEU A 11 -15.99 -4.88 0.11
N ARG A 12 -14.98 -5.18 0.96
CA ARG A 12 -14.43 -4.21 1.92
C ARG A 12 -13.64 -3.08 1.29
N THR A 13 -13.15 -3.28 0.08
CA THR A 13 -12.39 -2.26 -0.66
C THR A 13 -13.23 -1.52 -1.71
N GLY A 14 -14.52 -1.82 -1.81
CA GLY A 14 -15.43 -1.19 -2.77
C GLY A 14 -15.23 -1.65 -4.21
N VAL A 15 -14.43 -2.72 -4.44
CA VAL A 15 -14.26 -3.32 -5.78
C VAL A 15 -15.55 -4.03 -6.19
N TYR A 16 -16.21 -4.72 -5.26
CA TYR A 16 -17.53 -5.31 -5.44
C TYR A 16 -18.56 -4.60 -4.56
N GLN A 17 -19.79 -4.55 -5.04
CA GLN A 17 -20.91 -4.02 -4.29
C GLN A 17 -21.73 -5.18 -3.67
N PRO A 18 -22.15 -5.07 -2.40
CA PRO A 18 -22.98 -6.08 -1.79
C PRO A 18 -24.38 -6.07 -2.42
N THR A 19 -24.88 -7.25 -2.80
CA THR A 19 -26.26 -7.40 -3.30
C THR A 19 -27.27 -7.06 -2.21
N ARG A 20 -26.99 -7.47 -0.96
CA ARG A 20 -27.80 -7.18 0.24
C ARG A 20 -26.87 -6.84 1.40
N GLY A 21 -27.37 -6.07 2.36
CA GLY A 21 -26.58 -5.62 3.51
C GLY A 21 -25.76 -4.36 3.23
N SER A 22 -24.89 -4.00 4.18
CA SER A 22 -24.02 -2.83 4.12
C SER A 22 -22.59 -3.18 4.55
N VAL A 23 -21.61 -2.46 4.02
CA VAL A 23 -20.22 -2.50 4.47
C VAL A 23 -19.88 -1.13 5.00
N ARG A 24 -19.47 -1.05 6.26
CA ARG A 24 -19.16 0.24 6.91
C ARG A 24 -17.67 0.34 7.27
N VAL A 25 -17.12 1.52 7.01
CA VAL A 25 -15.76 1.90 7.37
C VAL A 25 -15.84 3.17 8.21
N ASN A 26 -15.32 3.14 9.43
CA ASN A 26 -15.43 4.26 10.36
C ASN A 26 -16.87 4.80 10.51
N GLY A 27 -17.86 3.88 10.52
CA GLY A 27 -19.28 4.23 10.63
C GLY A 27 -19.96 4.64 9.30
N LEU A 28 -19.20 4.94 8.25
CA LEU A 28 -19.70 5.31 6.93
C LEU A 28 -19.99 4.08 6.07
N ASP A 29 -21.16 4.02 5.44
CA ASP A 29 -21.46 2.99 4.45
C ASP A 29 -20.69 3.30 3.15
N ILE A 30 -19.91 2.33 2.69
CA ILE A 30 -19.09 2.47 1.47
C ILE A 30 -19.79 1.95 0.22
N LYS A 31 -21.05 1.55 0.30
CA LYS A 31 -21.82 1.08 -0.85
C LYS A 31 -21.92 2.16 -1.93
N GLY A 32 -21.56 1.81 -3.16
CA GLY A 32 -21.49 2.76 -4.28
C GLY A 32 -20.30 3.71 -4.27
N MET A 33 -19.44 3.61 -3.26
CA MET A 33 -18.27 4.47 -3.15
C MET A 33 -17.15 3.94 -4.05
N PRO A 34 -16.49 4.78 -4.87
CA PRO A 34 -15.36 4.35 -5.69
C PRO A 34 -14.14 4.04 -4.83
N VAL A 35 -13.32 3.08 -5.28
CA VAL A 35 -12.16 2.54 -4.54
C VAL A 35 -11.22 3.61 -3.97
N HIS A 36 -10.94 4.67 -4.75
CA HIS A 36 -10.06 5.74 -4.29
C HIS A 36 -10.63 6.54 -3.10
N LYS A 37 -11.96 6.64 -2.97
CA LYS A 37 -12.61 7.25 -1.80
C LYS A 37 -12.57 6.31 -0.59
N VAL A 38 -12.73 5.01 -0.81
CA VAL A 38 -12.57 4.00 0.25
C VAL A 38 -11.14 4.01 0.79
N ASN A 39 -10.13 4.12 -0.09
CA ASN A 39 -8.74 4.27 0.34
C ASN A 39 -8.53 5.52 1.22
N LYS A 40 -9.15 6.66 0.87
CA LYS A 40 -9.11 7.89 1.69
C LYS A 40 -9.76 7.75 3.07
N LEU A 41 -10.61 6.75 3.28
CA LEU A 41 -11.16 6.41 4.60
C LEU A 41 -10.16 5.61 5.46
N GLY A 42 -8.96 5.34 4.93
CA GLY A 42 -7.89 4.68 5.65
C GLY A 42 -7.79 3.17 5.38
N ILE A 43 -8.37 2.65 4.28
CA ILE A 43 -8.18 1.25 3.89
C ILE A 43 -7.19 1.18 2.72
N ALA A 44 -6.06 0.52 2.93
CA ALA A 44 -5.15 0.13 1.86
C ALA A 44 -5.25 -1.37 1.58
N ARG A 45 -4.95 -1.79 0.36
CA ARG A 45 -4.93 -3.19 -0.04
C ARG A 45 -3.76 -3.46 -0.98
N THR A 46 -3.08 -4.58 -0.78
CA THR A 46 -2.26 -5.23 -1.80
C THR A 46 -3.09 -6.24 -2.58
N PHE A 47 -2.63 -6.61 -3.76
CA PHE A 47 -3.31 -7.60 -4.59
C PHE A 47 -2.48 -8.89 -4.64
N GLN A 48 -3.12 -10.01 -4.97
CA GLN A 48 -2.44 -11.29 -5.17
C GLN A 48 -1.32 -11.17 -6.23
N ASN A 49 -1.60 -10.52 -7.35
CA ASN A 49 -0.57 -10.16 -8.33
C ASN A 49 -0.02 -8.77 -8.01
N ILE A 50 1.31 -8.67 -7.95
CA ILE A 50 2.01 -7.40 -7.68
C ILE A 50 1.60 -6.35 -8.71
N ARG A 51 1.18 -5.17 -8.23
CA ARG A 51 0.77 -4.03 -9.06
C ARG A 51 1.66 -2.83 -8.80
N LEU A 52 2.90 -2.91 -9.24
CA LEU A 52 3.84 -1.80 -9.20
C LEU A 52 3.87 -1.06 -10.55
N PHE A 53 4.29 0.18 -10.52
CA PHE A 53 4.68 0.95 -11.70
C PHE A 53 6.10 0.52 -12.08
N THR A 54 6.22 -0.50 -12.93
CA THR A 54 7.47 -1.20 -13.23
C THR A 54 8.54 -0.32 -13.86
N ASP A 55 8.14 0.69 -14.63
CA ASP A 55 9.04 1.64 -15.27
C ASP A 55 9.48 2.82 -14.38
N MET A 56 8.80 3.01 -13.25
CA MET A 56 9.15 4.01 -12.25
C MET A 56 10.19 3.47 -11.28
N THR A 57 10.91 4.39 -10.63
CA THR A 57 11.84 4.01 -9.55
C THR A 57 11.09 3.48 -8.33
N VAL A 58 11.80 2.79 -7.44
CA VAL A 58 11.30 2.36 -6.13
C VAL A 58 10.81 3.56 -5.33
N LEU A 59 11.59 4.63 -5.28
CA LEU A 59 11.24 5.87 -4.59
C LEU A 59 9.95 6.49 -5.15
N ASP A 60 9.82 6.58 -6.48
CA ASP A 60 8.65 7.18 -7.11
C ASP A 60 7.39 6.34 -6.88
N ASN A 61 7.51 5.00 -6.85
CA ASN A 61 6.40 4.13 -6.47
C ASN A 61 5.85 4.46 -5.08
N VAL A 62 6.72 4.71 -4.09
CA VAL A 62 6.32 5.11 -2.74
C VAL A 62 5.71 6.51 -2.72
N LYS A 63 6.29 7.46 -3.46
CA LYS A 63 5.76 8.83 -3.60
C LYS A 63 4.35 8.87 -4.15
N VAL A 64 4.00 7.98 -5.10
CA VAL A 64 2.61 7.84 -5.58
C VAL A 64 1.66 7.49 -4.42
N GLY A 65 2.08 6.63 -3.49
CA GLY A 65 1.31 6.33 -2.27
C GLY A 65 1.13 7.56 -1.38
N LEU A 66 2.19 8.32 -1.16
CA LEU A 66 2.18 9.55 -0.36
C LEU A 66 1.27 10.65 -0.94
N HIS A 67 1.08 10.69 -2.25
CA HIS A 67 0.25 11.71 -2.90
C HIS A 67 -1.19 11.75 -2.39
N ASN A 68 -1.73 10.61 -1.95
CA ASN A 68 -3.06 10.55 -1.34
C ASN A 68 -3.15 11.21 0.04
N SER A 69 -2.05 11.25 0.78
CA SER A 69 -1.97 11.81 2.14
C SER A 69 -1.43 13.24 2.16
N MET A 70 -0.70 13.65 1.11
CA MET A 70 -0.10 14.97 1.00
C MET A 70 -0.97 15.90 0.13
N LYS A 71 -1.55 16.93 0.73
CA LYS A 71 -2.31 17.97 0.01
C LYS A 71 -1.34 18.90 -0.72
N CYS A 72 -1.00 18.58 -1.98
CA CYS A 72 -0.30 19.53 -2.84
C CYS A 72 -1.32 20.18 -3.78
N PRO A 73 -1.51 21.52 -3.75
CA PRO A 73 -2.42 22.19 -4.67
C PRO A 73 -1.96 21.97 -6.12
N PHE A 74 -2.88 21.56 -6.99
CA PHE A 74 -2.60 21.28 -8.41
C PHE A 74 -1.88 22.45 -9.10
N ILE A 75 -2.28 23.70 -8.80
CA ILE A 75 -1.70 24.91 -9.36
C ILE A 75 -0.23 25.06 -8.98
N SER A 76 0.18 24.72 -7.75
CA SER A 76 1.58 24.82 -7.33
C SER A 76 2.46 23.75 -8.00
N SER A 77 1.89 22.59 -8.34
CA SER A 77 2.58 21.54 -9.09
C SER A 77 2.83 21.92 -10.54
N VAL A 78 1.85 22.57 -11.20
CA VAL A 78 1.96 22.99 -12.62
C VAL A 78 2.93 24.17 -12.79
N LEU A 79 2.91 25.12 -11.86
CA LEU A 79 3.73 26.35 -11.95
C LEU A 79 5.09 26.26 -11.24
N HIS A 80 5.45 25.09 -10.68
CA HIS A 80 6.71 24.86 -9.95
C HIS A 80 7.00 25.95 -8.90
N LEU A 81 5.96 26.38 -8.18
CA LEU A 81 6.08 27.42 -7.14
C LEU A 81 6.94 26.92 -5.95
N PRO A 82 7.51 27.80 -5.15
CA PRO A 82 8.36 27.43 -4.00
C PRO A 82 7.75 26.38 -3.05
N GLY A 83 6.41 26.40 -2.91
CA GLY A 83 5.66 25.38 -2.16
C GLY A 83 5.74 23.97 -2.74
N TYR A 84 5.89 23.84 -4.06
CA TYR A 84 6.08 22.55 -4.71
C TYR A 84 7.40 21.90 -4.31
N PHE A 85 8.51 22.63 -4.39
CA PHE A 85 9.84 22.10 -4.03
C PHE A 85 9.89 21.66 -2.56
N LYS A 86 9.24 22.39 -1.66
CA LYS A 86 9.13 22.01 -0.25
C LYS A 86 8.31 20.74 -0.06
N ALA A 87 7.19 20.61 -0.77
CA ALA A 87 6.34 19.41 -0.72
C ALA A 87 7.06 18.20 -1.33
N GLU A 88 7.78 18.38 -2.43
CA GLU A 88 8.57 17.35 -3.10
C GLU A 88 9.71 16.85 -2.20
N LYS A 89 10.44 17.77 -1.56
CA LYS A 89 11.48 17.41 -0.59
C LYS A 89 10.91 16.59 0.57
N LEU A 90 9.80 17.03 1.15
CA LEU A 90 9.13 16.31 2.24
C LEU A 90 8.62 14.93 1.79
N ALA A 91 8.12 14.81 0.55
CA ALA A 91 7.71 13.53 -0.02
C ALA A 91 8.89 12.58 -0.19
N ASN A 92 10.05 13.08 -0.67
CA ASN A 92 11.27 12.30 -0.79
C ASN A 92 11.78 11.82 0.58
N GLU A 93 11.83 12.70 1.58
CA GLU A 93 12.25 12.35 2.94
C GLU A 93 11.37 11.25 3.53
N LYS A 94 10.04 11.42 3.49
CA LYS A 94 9.10 10.42 3.98
C LYS A 94 9.15 9.10 3.21
N ALA A 95 9.31 9.16 1.89
CA ALA A 95 9.45 7.95 1.08
C ALA A 95 10.72 7.19 1.45
N MET A 96 11.85 7.90 1.64
CA MET A 96 13.11 7.29 2.07
C MET A 96 13.02 6.68 3.46
N GLU A 97 12.35 7.34 4.43
CA GLU A 97 12.11 6.79 5.76
C GLU A 97 11.34 5.46 5.71
N LEU A 98 10.29 5.38 4.86
CA LEU A 98 9.51 4.15 4.69
C LEU A 98 10.32 3.04 4.00
N LEU A 99 11.15 3.41 3.00
CA LEU A 99 12.03 2.47 2.33
C LEU A 99 13.11 1.94 3.28
N ASP A 100 13.73 2.80 4.08
CA ASP A 100 14.74 2.41 5.07
C ASP A 100 14.14 1.47 6.12
N PHE A 101 12.95 1.80 6.63
CA PHE A 101 12.21 0.94 7.57
C PHE A 101 12.03 -0.49 7.06
N MET A 102 11.84 -0.67 5.74
CA MET A 102 11.65 -1.97 5.09
C MET A 102 12.93 -2.55 4.47
N GLY A 103 14.08 -1.91 4.68
CA GLY A 103 15.36 -2.34 4.12
C GLY A 103 15.41 -2.26 2.60
N LEU A 104 14.79 -1.23 2.02
CA LEU A 104 14.72 -1.00 0.57
C LEU A 104 15.43 0.31 0.14
N ALA A 105 16.08 1.02 1.05
CA ALA A 105 16.68 2.32 0.76
C ALA A 105 17.77 2.25 -0.33
N GLU A 106 18.55 1.18 -0.37
CA GLU A 106 19.62 0.96 -1.37
C GLU A 106 19.06 0.83 -2.80
N HIS A 107 17.80 0.35 -2.94
CA HIS A 107 17.13 0.18 -4.22
C HIS A 107 16.36 1.43 -4.67
N ALA A 108 16.38 2.54 -3.91
CA ALA A 108 15.51 3.71 -4.13
C ALA A 108 15.50 4.23 -5.57
N ASN A 109 16.66 4.22 -6.25
CA ASN A 109 16.82 4.72 -7.60
C ASN A 109 16.69 3.65 -8.69
N GLU A 110 16.49 2.38 -8.32
CA GLU A 110 16.30 1.30 -9.27
C GLU A 110 14.86 1.29 -9.80
N LYS A 111 14.69 0.80 -11.04
CA LYS A 111 13.34 0.55 -11.59
C LYS A 111 12.69 -0.61 -10.86
N ALA A 112 11.46 -0.41 -10.39
CA ALA A 112 10.73 -1.43 -9.63
C ALA A 112 10.59 -2.78 -10.37
N GLY A 113 10.45 -2.75 -11.70
CA GLY A 113 10.35 -3.97 -12.51
C GLY A 113 11.63 -4.81 -12.61
N ARG A 114 12.78 -4.29 -12.16
CA ARG A 114 14.06 -5.03 -12.17
C ARG A 114 14.36 -5.75 -10.86
N LEU A 115 13.58 -5.47 -9.82
CA LEU A 115 13.79 -6.04 -8.50
C LEU A 115 13.41 -7.52 -8.46
N PRO A 116 14.06 -8.33 -7.60
CA PRO A 116 13.58 -9.67 -7.27
C PRO A 116 12.15 -9.65 -6.74
N TYR A 117 11.41 -10.74 -6.95
CA TYR A 117 9.99 -10.84 -6.57
C TYR A 117 9.71 -10.47 -5.12
N GLY A 118 10.48 -11.00 -4.16
CA GLY A 118 10.31 -10.69 -2.73
C GLY A 118 10.53 -9.21 -2.39
N VAL A 119 11.45 -8.55 -3.11
CA VAL A 119 11.71 -7.10 -2.96
C VAL A 119 10.54 -6.29 -3.54
N GLN A 120 10.00 -6.70 -4.71
CA GLN A 120 8.81 -6.08 -5.29
C GLN A 120 7.61 -6.19 -4.35
N ARG A 121 7.41 -7.34 -3.69
CA ARG A 121 6.33 -7.55 -2.73
C ARG A 121 6.47 -6.63 -1.52
N ARG A 122 7.67 -6.49 -0.98
CA ARG A 122 7.95 -5.53 0.11
C ARG A 122 7.65 -4.09 -0.32
N LEU A 123 8.05 -3.71 -1.54
CA LEU A 123 7.77 -2.39 -2.10
C LEU A 123 6.26 -2.12 -2.24
N GLU A 124 5.47 -3.11 -2.65
CA GLU A 124 4.02 -2.98 -2.74
C GLU A 124 3.39 -2.69 -1.37
N ILE A 125 3.88 -3.34 -0.31
CA ILE A 125 3.43 -3.09 1.07
C ILE A 125 3.84 -1.68 1.52
N VAL A 126 5.07 -1.24 1.23
CA VAL A 126 5.53 0.13 1.52
C VAL A 126 4.66 1.17 0.84
N ARG A 127 4.32 0.96 -0.44
CA ARG A 127 3.43 1.87 -1.17
C ARG A 127 2.03 1.91 -0.58
N ALA A 128 1.50 0.78 -0.11
CA ALA A 128 0.23 0.75 0.60
C ALA A 128 0.32 1.52 1.93
N LEU A 129 1.39 1.33 2.70
CA LEU A 129 1.65 2.02 3.96
C LEU A 129 1.80 3.54 3.76
N ALA A 130 2.41 3.98 2.66
CA ALA A 130 2.58 5.39 2.32
C ALA A 130 1.24 6.15 2.17
N THR A 131 0.12 5.47 1.93
CA THR A 131 -1.20 6.11 1.91
C THR A 131 -1.70 6.50 3.31
N ASN A 132 -0.92 6.23 4.37
CA ASN A 132 -1.25 6.44 5.78
C ASN A 132 -2.57 5.75 6.18
N PRO A 133 -2.69 4.42 6.00
CA PRO A 133 -3.93 3.71 6.27
C PRO A 133 -4.10 3.41 7.75
N SER A 134 -5.36 3.25 8.19
CA SER A 134 -5.70 2.65 9.48
C SER A 134 -5.79 1.12 9.42
N VAL A 135 -6.03 0.58 8.20
CA VAL A 135 -6.14 -0.86 7.95
C VAL A 135 -5.43 -1.21 6.64
N ILE A 136 -4.57 -2.22 6.66
CA ILE A 136 -3.97 -2.81 5.46
C ILE A 136 -4.52 -4.23 5.27
N LEU A 137 -5.03 -4.49 4.07
CA LEU A 137 -5.50 -5.80 3.63
C LEU A 137 -4.42 -6.45 2.76
N LEU A 138 -3.84 -7.56 3.21
CA LEU A 138 -2.80 -8.30 2.52
C LEU A 138 -3.38 -9.62 1.99
N ASP A 139 -3.36 -9.80 0.67
CA ASP A 139 -3.91 -10.97 -0.02
C ASP A 139 -2.76 -11.88 -0.46
N GLU A 140 -2.53 -12.97 0.27
CA GLU A 140 -1.46 -13.96 0.06
C GLU A 140 -0.07 -13.31 -0.16
N PRO A 141 0.41 -12.45 0.78
CA PRO A 141 1.63 -11.69 0.55
C PRO A 141 2.89 -12.56 0.44
N ALA A 142 2.88 -13.76 1.01
CA ALA A 142 4.01 -14.70 0.95
C ALA A 142 3.94 -15.70 -0.23
N ALA A 143 2.92 -15.60 -1.08
CA ALA A 143 2.78 -16.52 -2.22
C ALA A 143 4.01 -16.45 -3.14
N GLY A 144 4.60 -17.63 -3.42
CA GLY A 144 5.79 -17.75 -4.27
C GLY A 144 7.14 -17.41 -3.61
N MET A 145 7.16 -17.14 -2.31
CA MET A 145 8.36 -16.94 -1.51
C MET A 145 8.88 -18.26 -0.91
N ASN A 146 10.18 -18.33 -0.67
CA ASN A 146 10.75 -19.42 0.11
C ASN A 146 10.47 -19.24 1.62
N PRO A 147 10.64 -20.30 2.45
CA PRO A 147 10.32 -20.21 3.88
C PRO A 147 11.06 -19.10 4.64
N SER A 148 12.32 -18.83 4.28
CA SER A 148 13.12 -17.77 4.92
C SER A 148 12.58 -16.37 4.58
N GLU A 149 12.27 -16.13 3.31
CA GLU A 149 11.68 -14.88 2.84
C GLU A 149 10.29 -14.66 3.45
N THR A 150 9.49 -15.73 3.57
CA THR A 150 8.18 -15.69 4.23
C THR A 150 8.32 -15.28 5.70
N ALA A 151 9.25 -15.90 6.44
CA ALA A 151 9.48 -15.58 7.84
C ALA A 151 9.92 -14.11 8.03
N GLU A 152 10.83 -13.63 7.16
CA GLU A 152 11.27 -12.24 7.15
C GLU A 152 10.11 -11.28 6.86
N LEU A 153 9.32 -11.57 5.82
CA LEU A 153 8.15 -10.76 5.49
C LEU A 153 7.14 -10.68 6.64
N MET A 154 6.84 -11.83 7.29
CA MET A 154 5.95 -11.87 8.45
C MET A 154 6.50 -11.07 9.63
N HIS A 155 7.82 -11.09 9.84
CA HIS A 155 8.45 -10.23 10.84
C HIS A 155 8.28 -8.75 10.51
N GLN A 156 8.52 -8.35 9.26
CA GLN A 156 8.34 -6.97 8.80
C GLN A 156 6.88 -6.51 8.92
N ILE A 157 5.91 -7.36 8.57
CA ILE A 157 4.47 -7.08 8.74
C ILE A 157 4.11 -6.80 10.20
N ARG A 158 4.64 -7.59 11.15
CA ARG A 158 4.45 -7.33 12.59
C ARG A 158 5.06 -6.00 13.02
N ARG A 159 6.28 -5.69 12.56
CA ARG A 159 6.93 -4.39 12.80
C ARG A 159 6.09 -3.22 12.27
N ILE A 160 5.51 -3.34 11.07
CA ILE A 160 4.60 -2.32 10.52
C ILE A 160 3.42 -2.10 11.46
N ARG A 161 2.74 -3.18 11.87
CA ARG A 161 1.60 -3.11 12.80
C ARG A 161 1.96 -2.36 14.07
N ASP A 162 3.08 -2.71 14.67
CA ASP A 162 3.48 -2.20 16.01
C ASP A 162 4.01 -0.76 15.93
N THR A 163 4.75 -0.41 14.87
CA THR A 163 5.34 0.92 14.72
C THR A 163 4.33 1.96 14.24
N PHE A 164 3.50 1.60 13.26
CA PHE A 164 2.54 2.54 12.65
C PHE A 164 1.13 2.42 13.24
N HIS A 165 0.92 1.53 14.22
CA HIS A 165 -0.37 1.28 14.87
C HIS A 165 -1.50 1.01 13.88
N VAL A 166 -1.18 0.33 12.78
CA VAL A 166 -2.12 -0.02 11.70
C VAL A 166 -2.66 -1.44 11.91
N ALA A 167 -3.97 -1.60 11.73
CA ALA A 167 -4.56 -2.94 11.73
C ALA A 167 -4.19 -3.67 10.44
N ILE A 168 -3.75 -4.93 10.56
CA ILE A 168 -3.40 -5.76 9.40
C ILE A 168 -4.37 -6.92 9.30
N PHE A 169 -4.99 -7.05 8.14
CA PHE A 169 -5.86 -8.17 7.80
C PHE A 169 -5.20 -9.01 6.72
N LEU A 170 -4.82 -10.24 7.08
CA LEU A 170 -4.01 -11.13 6.25
C LEU A 170 -4.87 -12.30 5.76
N ILE A 171 -4.79 -12.64 4.48
CA ILE A 171 -5.22 -13.92 3.93
C ILE A 171 -3.96 -14.70 3.57
N GLU A 172 -3.83 -15.93 4.10
CA GLU A 172 -2.83 -16.90 3.72
C GLU A 172 -3.48 -18.26 3.46
N HIS A 173 -2.80 -19.10 2.67
CA HIS A 173 -3.30 -20.43 2.31
C HIS A 173 -2.80 -21.51 3.26
N ASP A 174 -1.55 -21.39 3.74
CA ASP A 174 -0.89 -22.31 4.66
C ASP A 174 -0.03 -21.50 5.65
N MET A 175 -0.18 -21.81 6.92
CA MET A 175 0.73 -21.40 7.99
C MET A 175 1.46 -22.62 8.51
#